data_06845cc0d4f6eefba3454df710b3786c
#
_entry.id   06845cc0d4f6eefba3454df710b3786c
#
_cell.length_a   1.000
_cell.length_b   1.000
_cell.length_c   1.000
_cell.angle_alpha   90.00
_cell.angle_beta   90.00
_cell.angle_gamma   90.00
#
_symmetry.space_group_name_H-M   'P 1'
#
loop_
_entity.id
_entity.type
_entity.pdbx_description
1 polymer ?
#
loop_
_entity_poly.entity_id
_entity_poly.type
_entity_poly.pdbx_seq_one_letter_code
_entity_poly.pdbx_strand_id
1 'polypeptide(L)'
;MPEKFNYNRQFKLESGASLPGLHLAYTTHGQLNHEKDNVIWIFHALTANSDPAEWWPGLVGKDRFFNPDHHFIICVNMPGSCYGSIGPLDTDPETKEPYYHNFPFFTTRDMIRSYQLLKEYLGIRKIKIGIGGSMGGQQLLEWAIEEPQLFENIFPIATNAFHSPWGIAFNASQRLAIETDSTWKNKNEAAGLQGMQTARSIALLSYRNYQTYQWSQLEEDPSKLEEFRSESYQRYQGEKLARRFNAFSYYFLSKSMDAHNVGRNRQGITDVLNKIKARILIISISSDLLFPPSEQEFLTAHIPGAVYKAIDSDYGHDGFLLEYEQIEKAITEFFDQESGAETIKQKIINGNT
;
A
#
# COMPACT_ATOMS: atom_id res chain seq x y z
N MET A 1 0.14 -12.18 16.84
CA MET A 1 -0.79 -11.04 17.05
C MET A 1 0.01 -9.75 16.85
N PRO A 2 -0.55 -8.71 16.24
CA PRO A 2 0.16 -7.44 16.06
C PRO A 2 0.59 -6.83 17.40
N GLU A 3 1.75 -6.20 17.40
CA GLU A 3 2.23 -5.36 18.50
C GLU A 3 1.50 -4.02 18.50
N LYS A 4 1.53 -3.30 19.62
CA LYS A 4 0.89 -1.99 19.76
C LYS A 4 1.90 -0.92 20.18
N PHE A 5 1.85 0.19 19.50
CA PHE A 5 2.52 1.43 19.85
C PHE A 5 1.49 2.49 20.21
N ASN A 6 1.67 3.17 21.35
CA ASN A 6 0.77 4.23 21.80
C ASN A 6 1.55 5.56 21.88
N TYR A 7 1.00 6.59 21.26
CA TYR A 7 1.50 7.95 21.31
C TYR A 7 0.49 8.82 22.07
N ASN A 8 0.83 9.19 23.29
CA ASN A 8 -0.05 9.89 24.25
C ASN A 8 0.14 11.42 24.23
N ARG A 9 0.42 11.99 23.06
CA ARG A 9 0.55 13.44 22.85
C ARG A 9 -0.32 13.86 21.68
N GLN A 10 -0.64 15.15 21.62
CA GLN A 10 -1.40 15.70 20.51
C GLN A 10 -0.74 15.38 19.16
N PHE A 11 -1.51 14.81 18.25
CA PHE A 11 -1.12 14.53 16.87
C PHE A 11 -1.94 15.42 15.93
N LYS A 12 -1.25 16.29 15.20
CA LYS A 12 -1.90 17.23 14.24
C LYS A 12 -1.95 16.61 12.86
N LEU A 13 -3.11 16.64 12.24
CA LEU A 13 -3.36 16.17 10.88
C LEU A 13 -3.16 17.29 9.85
N GLU A 14 -2.86 16.91 8.62
CA GLU A 14 -2.73 17.84 7.48
C GLU A 14 -4.03 18.63 7.23
N SER A 15 -5.18 18.04 7.57
CA SER A 15 -6.49 18.70 7.51
C SER A 15 -6.68 19.84 8.52
N GLY A 16 -5.76 20.01 9.47
CA GLY A 16 -5.87 20.97 10.59
C GLY A 16 -6.56 20.38 11.83
N ALA A 17 -7.18 19.23 11.74
CA ALA A 17 -7.72 18.52 12.90
C ALA A 17 -6.59 18.01 13.80
N SER A 18 -6.93 17.70 15.06
CA SER A 18 -5.97 17.14 16.02
C SER A 18 -6.58 15.97 16.75
N LEU A 19 -5.74 14.99 17.06
CA LEU A 19 -6.06 13.89 17.97
C LEU A 19 -5.30 14.10 19.27
N PRO A 20 -5.86 13.79 20.43
CA PRO A 20 -5.14 13.88 21.72
C PRO A 20 -4.04 12.83 21.87
N GLY A 21 -4.11 11.78 21.05
CA GLY A 21 -3.14 10.71 20.93
C GLY A 21 -3.50 9.81 19.78
N LEU A 22 -2.64 8.86 19.46
CA LEU A 22 -2.92 7.80 18.49
C LEU A 22 -2.28 6.48 18.93
N HIS A 23 -2.76 5.39 18.36
CA HIS A 23 -2.11 4.09 18.49
C HIS A 23 -1.95 3.45 17.13
N LEU A 24 -0.87 2.67 17.00
CA LEU A 24 -0.57 1.88 15.82
C LEU A 24 -0.48 0.40 16.21
N ALA A 25 -1.05 -0.46 15.38
CA ALA A 25 -0.82 -1.88 15.43
C ALA A 25 0.14 -2.25 14.28
N TYR A 26 1.16 -3.03 14.57
CA TYR A 26 2.18 -3.42 13.61
C TYR A 26 2.63 -4.85 13.86
N THR A 27 3.17 -5.49 12.83
CA THR A 27 3.72 -6.83 12.91
C THR A 27 5.18 -6.79 12.54
N THR A 28 5.99 -7.55 13.28
CA THR A 28 7.41 -7.70 12.99
C THR A 28 7.77 -9.18 12.77
N HIS A 29 8.71 -9.44 11.88
CA HIS A 29 9.33 -10.74 11.69
C HIS A 29 10.85 -10.58 11.73
N GLY A 30 11.55 -11.51 12.37
CA GLY A 30 12.99 -11.45 12.58
C GLY A 30 13.41 -10.54 13.73
N GLN A 31 14.68 -10.20 13.78
CA GLN A 31 15.26 -9.41 14.85
C GLN A 31 16.01 -8.19 14.35
N LEU A 32 15.78 -7.06 15.03
CA LEU A 32 16.52 -5.84 14.76
C LEU A 32 17.96 -6.03 15.25
N ASN A 33 18.94 -5.81 14.35
CA ASN A 33 20.36 -5.93 14.69
C ASN A 33 20.82 -4.78 15.60
N HIS A 34 22.06 -4.89 16.11
CA HIS A 34 22.63 -3.87 17.01
C HIS A 34 22.76 -2.50 16.35
N GLU A 35 23.12 -2.47 15.06
CA GLU A 35 23.28 -1.26 14.24
C GLU A 35 21.94 -0.63 13.86
N LYS A 36 20.83 -1.40 13.95
CA LYS A 36 19.46 -0.99 13.63
C LYS A 36 19.29 -0.54 12.17
N ASP A 37 19.92 -1.29 11.25
CA ASP A 37 19.97 -1.00 9.82
C ASP A 37 19.56 -2.18 8.91
N ASN A 38 19.23 -3.36 9.49
CA ASN A 38 18.75 -4.52 8.77
C ASN A 38 17.23 -4.50 8.49
N VAL A 39 16.63 -3.32 8.47
CA VAL A 39 15.18 -3.12 8.43
C VAL A 39 14.65 -3.23 7.01
N ILE A 40 13.60 -4.04 6.85
CA ILE A 40 12.71 -4.01 5.68
C ILE A 40 11.35 -3.47 6.14
N TRP A 41 10.94 -2.33 5.57
CA TRP A 41 9.63 -1.75 5.86
C TRP A 41 8.68 -2.00 4.72
N ILE A 42 7.65 -2.82 4.98
CA ILE A 42 6.63 -3.17 4.02
C ILE A 42 5.39 -2.31 4.24
N PHE A 43 4.86 -1.75 3.17
CA PHE A 43 3.66 -0.91 3.19
C PHE A 43 2.51 -1.67 2.55
N HIS A 44 1.47 -1.95 3.33
CA HIS A 44 0.34 -2.73 2.84
C HIS A 44 -0.64 -1.90 2.00
N ALA A 45 -1.36 -2.56 1.11
CA ALA A 45 -2.39 -1.98 0.26
C ALA A 45 -3.73 -1.79 1.00
N LEU A 46 -4.71 -1.12 0.36
CA LEU A 46 -5.97 -0.62 0.92
C LEU A 46 -6.66 -1.55 1.91
N THR A 47 -6.81 -2.83 1.61
CA THR A 47 -7.56 -3.79 2.43
C THR A 47 -6.70 -4.91 3.00
N ALA A 48 -5.37 -4.84 2.87
CA ALA A 48 -4.45 -5.76 3.52
C ALA A 48 -4.22 -5.35 5.00
N ASN A 49 -3.42 -6.12 5.71
CA ASN A 49 -3.11 -5.93 7.12
C ASN A 49 -1.58 -5.86 7.34
N SER A 50 -1.16 -5.73 8.59
CA SER A 50 0.25 -5.63 8.97
C SER A 50 1.03 -6.94 8.94
N ASP A 51 0.42 -8.08 8.60
CA ASP A 51 1.16 -9.34 8.46
C ASP A 51 1.45 -9.66 6.98
N PRO A 52 2.59 -9.23 6.44
CA PRO A 52 2.90 -9.44 5.03
C PRO A 52 3.14 -10.91 4.67
N ALA A 53 3.41 -11.78 5.63
CA ALA A 53 3.53 -13.22 5.38
C ALA A 53 2.18 -13.86 4.99
N GLU A 54 1.03 -13.26 5.40
CA GLU A 54 -0.30 -13.73 5.00
C GLU A 54 -0.66 -13.40 3.55
N TRP A 55 -0.27 -12.21 3.06
CA TRP A 55 -0.70 -11.73 1.75
C TRP A 55 0.41 -11.62 0.71
N TRP A 56 1.68 -11.77 1.12
CA TRP A 56 2.85 -11.93 0.24
C TRP A 56 3.68 -13.19 0.58
N PRO A 57 3.05 -14.37 0.72
CA PRO A 57 3.73 -15.59 1.17
C PRO A 57 4.85 -16.07 0.24
N GLY A 58 4.86 -15.58 -1.01
CA GLY A 58 5.92 -15.84 -1.96
C GLY A 58 7.17 -14.99 -1.76
N LEU A 59 7.05 -13.81 -1.11
CA LEU A 59 8.17 -12.88 -0.91
C LEU A 59 8.65 -12.83 0.55
N VAL A 60 7.76 -13.05 1.52
CA VAL A 60 8.03 -12.86 2.95
C VAL A 60 7.95 -14.20 3.68
N GLY A 61 8.99 -14.56 4.39
CA GLY A 61 9.04 -15.77 5.21
C GLY A 61 10.41 -16.43 5.20
N LYS A 62 10.52 -17.55 5.93
CA LYS A 62 11.73 -18.36 5.93
C LYS A 62 11.99 -18.88 4.50
N ASP A 63 13.24 -18.84 4.07
CA ASP A 63 13.67 -19.26 2.72
C ASP A 63 12.99 -18.48 1.58
N ARG A 64 12.47 -17.25 1.86
CA ARG A 64 11.94 -16.31 0.89
C ARG A 64 12.89 -15.14 0.71
N PHE A 65 12.62 -14.30 -0.28
CA PHE A 65 13.47 -13.14 -0.57
C PHE A 65 13.61 -12.22 0.65
N PHE A 66 12.52 -11.91 1.31
CA PHE A 66 12.51 -11.19 2.59
C PHE A 66 12.50 -12.21 3.75
N ASN A 67 13.69 -12.72 4.07
CA ASN A 67 13.89 -13.75 5.09
C ASN A 67 14.06 -13.13 6.49
N PRO A 68 13.23 -13.48 7.48
CA PRO A 68 13.35 -12.99 8.86
C PRO A 68 14.61 -13.47 9.58
N ASP A 69 15.30 -14.51 9.08
CA ASP A 69 16.59 -14.94 9.66
C ASP A 69 17.70 -13.90 9.43
N HIS A 70 17.54 -13.02 8.43
CA HIS A 70 18.54 -12.01 8.05
C HIS A 70 18.05 -10.57 8.23
N HIS A 71 16.75 -10.35 8.27
CA HIS A 71 16.15 -9.03 8.27
C HIS A 71 15.15 -8.85 9.39
N PHE A 72 15.04 -7.62 9.87
CA PHE A 72 13.93 -7.17 10.69
C PHE A 72 12.86 -6.58 9.76
N ILE A 73 11.81 -7.36 9.52
CA ILE A 73 10.72 -7.01 8.61
C ILE A 73 9.60 -6.39 9.45
N ILE A 74 9.16 -5.20 9.09
CA ILE A 74 8.08 -4.50 9.78
C ILE A 74 7.01 -4.05 8.79
N CYS A 75 5.76 -4.21 9.18
CA CYS A 75 4.61 -3.66 8.49
C CYS A 75 3.63 -3.07 9.52
N VAL A 76 3.06 -1.91 9.22
CA VAL A 76 2.17 -1.17 10.12
C VAL A 76 0.77 -1.12 9.53
N ASN A 77 -0.26 -1.42 10.32
CA ASN A 77 -1.63 -1.18 9.91
C ASN A 77 -1.87 0.32 9.77
N MET A 78 -2.35 0.75 8.60
CA MET A 78 -2.63 2.16 8.33
C MET A 78 -3.63 2.74 9.35
N PRO A 79 -3.39 3.96 9.88
CA PRO A 79 -4.46 4.73 10.52
C PRO A 79 -5.70 4.81 9.64
N GLY A 80 -6.85 4.51 10.19
CA GLY A 80 -8.11 4.37 9.43
C GLY A 80 -8.47 2.95 9.05
N SER A 81 -7.54 1.98 9.13
CA SER A 81 -7.84 0.56 8.89
C SER A 81 -8.59 -0.08 10.07
N CYS A 82 -9.11 -1.30 9.86
CA CYS A 82 -9.82 -2.04 10.89
C CYS A 82 -8.96 -3.09 11.62
N TYR A 83 -7.63 -3.02 11.48
CA TYR A 83 -6.72 -4.04 12.00
C TYR A 83 -5.90 -3.58 13.20
N GLY A 84 -6.46 -2.68 14.01
CA GLY A 84 -5.96 -2.35 15.33
C GLY A 84 -5.09 -1.09 15.45
N SER A 85 -4.74 -0.41 14.36
CA SER A 85 -4.35 1.01 14.40
C SER A 85 -5.59 1.88 14.59
N ILE A 86 -5.40 3.12 15.05
CA ILE A 86 -6.52 4.05 15.22
C ILE A 86 -7.42 4.09 13.98
N GLY A 87 -8.72 3.92 14.16
CA GLY A 87 -9.68 3.81 13.09
C GLY A 87 -11.08 4.31 13.44
N PRO A 88 -12.02 4.27 12.49
CA PRO A 88 -13.37 4.82 12.66
C PRO A 88 -14.21 4.16 13.78
N LEU A 89 -13.88 2.94 14.17
CA LEU A 89 -14.58 2.24 15.24
C LEU A 89 -13.93 2.41 16.61
N ASP A 90 -12.82 3.15 16.70
CA ASP A 90 -12.23 3.50 17.98
C ASP A 90 -13.07 4.56 18.71
N THR A 91 -12.97 4.54 20.04
CA THR A 91 -13.66 5.49 20.89
C THR A 91 -13.05 6.89 20.77
N ASP A 92 -13.86 7.87 20.41
CA ASP A 92 -13.53 9.27 20.50
C ASP A 92 -13.40 9.66 21.99
N PRO A 93 -12.25 10.15 22.43
CA PRO A 93 -12.03 10.51 23.83
C PRO A 93 -12.91 11.68 24.32
N GLU A 94 -13.45 12.49 23.43
CA GLU A 94 -14.34 13.62 23.76
C GLU A 94 -15.78 13.15 23.96
N THR A 95 -16.32 12.40 22.99
CA THR A 95 -17.72 11.96 23.02
C THR A 95 -17.95 10.66 23.79
N LYS A 96 -16.90 9.86 24.01
CA LYS A 96 -16.94 8.50 24.58
C LYS A 96 -17.70 7.47 23.73
N GLU A 97 -18.00 7.82 22.48
CA GLU A 97 -18.60 6.95 21.47
C GLU A 97 -17.58 6.64 20.37
N PRO A 98 -17.75 5.59 19.57
CA PRO A 98 -16.94 5.39 18.38
C PRO A 98 -17.03 6.58 17.40
N TYR A 99 -15.94 6.88 16.74
CA TYR A 99 -15.91 7.99 15.77
C TYR A 99 -16.91 7.84 14.64
N TYR A 100 -17.05 6.64 14.08
CA TYR A 100 -17.86 6.36 12.89
C TYR A 100 -17.56 7.38 11.77
N HIS A 101 -18.57 8.13 11.33
CA HIS A 101 -18.46 9.16 10.28
C HIS A 101 -17.61 10.37 10.69
N ASN A 102 -17.41 10.56 11.98
CA ASN A 102 -16.62 11.69 12.52
C ASN A 102 -15.13 11.36 12.64
N PHE A 103 -14.70 10.19 12.17
CA PHE A 103 -13.29 9.84 12.18
C PHE A 103 -12.45 10.90 11.46
N PRO A 104 -11.41 11.44 12.09
CA PRO A 104 -10.58 12.47 11.48
C PRO A 104 -9.94 11.98 10.19
N PHE A 105 -9.90 12.84 9.19
CA PHE A 105 -9.38 12.52 7.87
C PHE A 105 -7.85 12.45 7.88
N PHE A 106 -7.32 11.25 7.70
CA PHE A 106 -5.88 11.00 7.52
C PHE A 106 -5.51 11.06 6.05
N THR A 107 -4.48 11.83 5.72
CA THR A 107 -3.82 11.76 4.41
C THR A 107 -2.69 10.72 4.46
N THR A 108 -2.16 10.35 3.29
CA THR A 108 -0.94 9.51 3.20
C THR A 108 0.21 10.12 4.01
N ARG A 109 0.33 11.45 4.01
CA ARG A 109 1.35 12.19 4.79
C ARG A 109 1.14 12.05 6.30
N ASP A 110 -0.10 12.07 6.77
CA ASP A 110 -0.39 11.86 8.19
C ASP A 110 -0.06 10.41 8.62
N MET A 111 -0.31 9.43 7.73
CA MET A 111 0.11 8.04 7.97
C MET A 111 1.62 7.97 8.15
N ILE A 112 2.39 8.59 7.25
CA ILE A 112 3.85 8.61 7.34
C ILE A 112 4.33 9.27 8.63
N ARG A 113 3.76 10.42 9.02
CA ARG A 113 4.11 11.07 10.28
C ARG A 113 3.85 10.18 11.50
N SER A 114 2.81 9.35 11.46
CA SER A 114 2.57 8.37 12.51
C SER A 114 3.61 7.25 12.52
N TYR A 115 4.08 6.80 11.35
CA TYR A 115 5.15 5.80 11.23
C TYR A 115 6.51 6.34 11.66
N GLN A 116 6.78 7.62 11.46
CA GLN A 116 7.99 8.28 11.98
C GLN A 116 8.06 8.18 13.50
N LEU A 117 6.94 8.35 14.21
CA LEU A 117 6.88 8.18 15.67
C LEU A 117 7.18 6.74 16.08
N LEU A 118 6.66 5.76 15.36
CA LEU A 118 6.97 4.34 15.62
C LEU A 118 8.44 4.03 15.31
N LYS A 119 8.97 4.54 14.19
CA LYS A 119 10.39 4.41 13.82
C LYS A 119 11.31 4.92 14.95
N GLU A 120 11.01 6.09 15.49
CA GLU A 120 11.74 6.69 16.60
C GLU A 120 11.64 5.83 17.89
N TYR A 121 10.45 5.34 18.20
CA TYR A 121 10.22 4.45 19.34
C TYR A 121 11.06 3.16 19.25
N LEU A 122 11.12 2.55 18.06
CA LEU A 122 11.94 1.36 17.80
C LEU A 122 13.44 1.68 17.71
N GLY A 123 13.81 2.96 17.61
CA GLY A 123 15.18 3.44 17.45
C GLY A 123 15.79 3.07 16.09
N ILE A 124 14.97 2.87 15.06
CA ILE A 124 15.41 2.58 13.70
C ILE A 124 16.07 3.83 13.12
N ARG A 125 17.28 3.69 12.60
CA ARG A 125 18.07 4.79 12.03
C ARG A 125 18.08 4.78 10.51
N LYS A 126 18.05 3.60 9.91
CA LYS A 126 18.06 3.35 8.47
C LYS A 126 17.08 2.26 8.13
N ILE A 127 16.51 2.36 6.94
CA ILE A 127 15.68 1.30 6.35
C ILE A 127 16.42 0.82 5.11
N LYS A 128 16.84 -0.45 5.14
CA LYS A 128 17.59 -1.07 4.06
C LYS A 128 16.74 -1.18 2.81
N ILE A 129 15.47 -1.59 2.98
CA ILE A 129 14.52 -1.71 1.89
C ILE A 129 13.15 -1.20 2.34
N GLY A 130 12.59 -0.26 1.58
CA GLY A 130 11.17 0.07 1.61
C GLY A 130 10.47 -0.54 0.41
N ILE A 131 9.35 -1.25 0.61
CA ILE A 131 8.59 -1.86 -0.48
C ILE A 131 7.08 -1.74 -0.24
N GLY A 132 6.34 -1.44 -1.29
CA GLY A 132 4.88 -1.36 -1.22
C GLY A 132 4.24 -1.27 -2.59
N GLY A 133 3.09 -1.95 -2.73
CA GLY A 133 2.26 -1.90 -3.93
C GLY A 133 1.02 -1.04 -3.74
N SER A 134 0.51 -0.43 -4.84
CA SER A 134 -0.73 0.34 -4.81
C SER A 134 -0.66 1.51 -3.80
N MET A 135 -1.63 1.62 -2.90
CA MET A 135 -1.63 2.57 -1.78
C MET A 135 -0.40 2.42 -0.87
N GLY A 136 0.19 1.23 -0.78
CA GLY A 136 1.45 1.01 -0.07
C GLY A 136 2.62 1.72 -0.74
N GLY A 137 2.65 1.72 -2.06
CA GLY A 137 3.64 2.48 -2.85
C GLY A 137 3.48 3.99 -2.70
N GLN A 138 2.24 4.50 -2.59
CA GLN A 138 1.96 5.91 -2.30
C GLN A 138 2.54 6.33 -0.94
N GLN A 139 2.39 5.49 0.09
CA GLN A 139 2.98 5.70 1.42
C GLN A 139 4.51 5.71 1.34
N LEU A 140 5.09 4.75 0.64
CA LEU A 140 6.54 4.64 0.47
C LEU A 140 7.14 5.89 -0.21
N LEU A 141 6.54 6.35 -1.30
CA LEU A 141 6.99 7.56 -2.00
C LEU A 141 6.89 8.80 -1.13
N GLU A 142 5.79 8.97 -0.40
CA GLU A 142 5.61 10.10 0.52
C GLU A 142 6.70 10.11 1.60
N TRP A 143 7.04 8.95 2.19
CA TRP A 143 8.10 8.89 3.21
C TRP A 143 9.49 9.09 2.65
N ALA A 144 9.78 8.55 1.48
CA ALA A 144 11.07 8.78 0.82
C ALA A 144 11.33 10.25 0.48
N ILE A 145 10.25 11.03 0.29
CA ILE A 145 10.31 12.49 0.09
C ILE A 145 10.46 13.23 1.42
N GLU A 146 9.72 12.82 2.45
CA GLU A 146 9.77 13.46 3.79
C GLU A 146 11.14 13.26 4.48
N GLU A 147 11.73 12.06 4.36
CA GLU A 147 13.04 11.72 4.92
C GLU A 147 13.98 11.15 3.82
N PRO A 148 14.56 11.98 2.96
CA PRO A 148 15.32 11.51 1.80
C PRO A 148 16.55 10.63 2.12
N GLN A 149 17.04 10.68 3.35
CA GLN A 149 18.21 9.91 3.80
C GLN A 149 17.85 8.63 4.55
N LEU A 150 16.55 8.35 4.75
CA LEU A 150 16.10 7.22 5.58
C LEU A 150 16.30 5.87 4.88
N PHE A 151 15.88 5.79 3.61
CA PHE A 151 15.89 4.55 2.84
C PHE A 151 17.21 4.40 2.06
N GLU A 152 17.75 3.19 2.01
CA GLU A 152 18.82 2.84 1.08
C GLU A 152 18.24 2.47 -0.28
N ASN A 153 17.23 1.60 -0.30
CA ASN A 153 16.56 1.14 -1.50
C ASN A 153 15.05 1.22 -1.34
N ILE A 154 14.33 1.59 -2.40
CA ILE A 154 12.87 1.59 -2.41
C ILE A 154 12.31 0.91 -3.65
N PHE A 155 11.23 0.13 -3.47
CA PHE A 155 10.56 -0.63 -4.53
C PHE A 155 9.06 -0.30 -4.54
N PRO A 156 8.66 0.85 -5.12
CA PRO A 156 7.25 1.15 -5.36
C PRO A 156 6.74 0.32 -6.54
N ILE A 157 5.62 -0.41 -6.33
CA ILE A 157 5.02 -1.32 -7.31
C ILE A 157 3.60 -0.86 -7.64
N ALA A 158 3.22 -0.78 -8.92
CA ALA A 158 1.85 -0.48 -9.37
C ALA A 158 1.25 0.71 -8.59
N THR A 159 1.93 1.85 -8.60
CA THR A 159 1.59 3.04 -7.80
C THR A 159 1.88 4.34 -8.57
N ASN A 160 1.60 5.48 -7.97
CA ASN A 160 1.73 6.79 -8.63
C ASN A 160 2.18 7.91 -7.68
N ALA A 161 2.55 9.08 -8.25
CA ALA A 161 2.91 10.29 -7.51
C ALA A 161 1.68 11.06 -7.00
N PHE A 162 0.55 10.91 -7.65
CA PHE A 162 -0.75 11.49 -7.28
C PHE A 162 -1.85 10.59 -7.79
N HIS A 163 -2.94 10.48 -7.05
CA HIS A 163 -4.04 9.62 -7.49
C HIS A 163 -4.73 10.20 -8.72
N SER A 164 -4.85 9.38 -9.77
CA SER A 164 -5.36 9.82 -11.06
C SER A 164 -6.88 10.08 -11.01
N PRO A 165 -7.42 10.94 -11.90
CA PRO A 165 -8.86 11.10 -12.05
C PRO A 165 -9.60 9.79 -12.32
N TRP A 166 -8.96 8.84 -13.00
CA TRP A 166 -9.47 7.48 -13.24
C TRP A 166 -9.62 6.69 -11.94
N GLY A 167 -8.57 6.65 -11.12
CA GLY A 167 -8.60 5.99 -9.81
C GLY A 167 -9.60 6.65 -8.85
N ILE A 168 -9.67 7.99 -8.83
CA ILE A 168 -10.66 8.76 -8.05
C ILE A 168 -12.09 8.39 -8.48
N ALA A 169 -12.35 8.23 -9.78
CA ALA A 169 -13.66 7.86 -10.29
C ALA A 169 -14.10 6.45 -9.81
N PHE A 170 -13.18 5.48 -9.82
CA PHE A 170 -13.45 4.15 -9.23
C PHE A 170 -13.74 4.24 -7.74
N ASN A 171 -12.91 4.95 -6.97
CA ASN A 171 -13.10 5.11 -5.53
C ASN A 171 -14.40 5.87 -5.21
N ALA A 172 -14.74 6.89 -5.99
CA ALA A 172 -16.00 7.62 -5.84
C ALA A 172 -17.21 6.70 -6.08
N SER A 173 -17.20 5.87 -7.14
CA SER A 173 -18.26 4.91 -7.43
C SER A 173 -18.44 3.90 -6.29
N GLN A 174 -17.34 3.45 -5.71
CA GLN A 174 -17.35 2.55 -4.54
C GLN A 174 -17.93 3.23 -3.31
N ARG A 175 -17.56 4.48 -3.03
CA ARG A 175 -18.15 5.24 -1.91
C ARG A 175 -19.63 5.54 -2.11
N LEU A 176 -20.05 5.87 -3.33
CA LEU A 176 -21.47 6.03 -3.65
C LEU A 176 -22.26 4.76 -3.37
N ALA A 177 -21.72 3.57 -3.67
CA ALA A 177 -22.36 2.31 -3.31
C ALA A 177 -22.51 2.15 -1.79
N ILE A 178 -21.53 2.56 -0.99
CA ILE A 178 -21.64 2.57 0.48
C ILE A 178 -22.67 3.59 0.95
N GLU A 179 -22.68 4.79 0.38
CA GLU A 179 -23.56 5.89 0.76
C GLU A 179 -25.05 5.60 0.45
N THR A 180 -25.31 4.77 -0.56
CA THR A 180 -26.68 4.34 -0.91
C THR A 180 -27.21 3.20 -0.04
N ASP A 181 -26.37 2.57 0.78
CA ASP A 181 -26.81 1.58 1.75
C ASP A 181 -27.71 2.26 2.81
N SER A 182 -28.92 1.73 2.99
CA SER A 182 -29.93 2.30 3.91
C SER A 182 -29.45 2.37 5.38
N THR A 183 -28.46 1.54 5.73
CA THR A 183 -27.88 1.48 7.08
C THR A 183 -26.69 2.42 7.26
N TRP A 184 -26.17 3.02 6.19
CA TRP A 184 -24.94 3.81 6.23
C TRP A 184 -24.94 4.93 7.28
N LYS A 185 -26.09 5.56 7.48
CA LYS A 185 -26.23 6.65 8.46
C LYS A 185 -26.33 6.18 9.92
N ASN A 186 -26.40 4.88 10.16
CA ASN A 186 -26.49 4.32 11.50
C ASN A 186 -25.14 4.37 12.21
N LYS A 187 -25.16 4.52 13.53
CA LYS A 187 -23.99 4.47 14.39
C LYS A 187 -23.81 3.05 14.94
N ASN A 188 -23.40 2.13 14.09
CA ASN A 188 -23.02 0.77 14.48
C ASN A 188 -21.97 0.22 13.50
N GLU A 189 -21.20 -0.76 13.93
CA GLU A 189 -20.08 -1.32 13.17
C GLU A 189 -20.45 -1.99 11.84
N ALA A 190 -21.70 -2.46 11.72
CA ALA A 190 -22.22 -3.11 10.53
C ALA A 190 -22.85 -2.12 9.52
N ALA A 191 -22.91 -0.82 9.85
CA ALA A 191 -23.48 0.18 8.95
C ALA A 191 -22.71 0.25 7.62
N GLY A 192 -23.45 0.30 6.50
CA GLY A 192 -22.91 0.36 5.16
C GLY A 192 -22.30 -0.94 4.64
N LEU A 193 -22.48 -2.06 5.33
CA LEU A 193 -21.82 -3.33 5.01
C LEU A 193 -22.23 -3.89 3.64
N GLN A 194 -23.51 -3.81 3.27
CA GLN A 194 -23.99 -4.22 1.95
C GLN A 194 -23.45 -3.30 0.84
N GLY A 195 -23.44 -2.00 1.11
CA GLY A 195 -22.84 -1.02 0.21
C GLY A 195 -21.35 -1.30 0.00
N MET A 196 -20.61 -1.70 1.05
CA MET A 196 -19.21 -2.08 0.92
C MET A 196 -19.00 -3.39 0.12
N GLN A 197 -19.91 -4.36 0.22
CA GLN A 197 -19.89 -5.55 -0.64
C GLN A 197 -20.00 -5.16 -2.12
N THR A 198 -20.91 -4.25 -2.44
CA THR A 198 -21.07 -3.68 -3.78
C THR A 198 -19.82 -2.87 -4.18
N ALA A 199 -19.27 -2.06 -3.28
CA ALA A 199 -18.03 -1.33 -3.51
C ALA A 199 -16.86 -2.27 -3.86
N ARG A 200 -16.73 -3.40 -3.16
CA ARG A 200 -15.72 -4.42 -3.48
C ARG A 200 -15.94 -5.04 -4.86
N SER A 201 -17.18 -5.29 -5.24
CA SER A 201 -17.54 -5.78 -6.57
C SER A 201 -17.11 -4.80 -7.68
N ILE A 202 -17.34 -3.49 -7.48
CA ILE A 202 -16.86 -2.43 -8.39
C ILE A 202 -15.32 -2.42 -8.43
N ALA A 203 -14.65 -2.48 -7.28
CA ALA A 203 -13.20 -2.47 -7.18
C ALA A 203 -12.55 -3.59 -7.99
N LEU A 204 -13.12 -4.80 -7.96
CA LEU A 204 -12.57 -5.96 -8.68
C LEU A 204 -12.52 -5.76 -10.20
N LEU A 205 -13.39 -4.94 -10.78
CA LEU A 205 -13.34 -4.62 -12.21
C LEU A 205 -12.09 -3.81 -12.58
N SER A 206 -11.52 -3.08 -11.62
CA SER A 206 -10.24 -2.36 -11.81
C SER A 206 -9.02 -3.14 -11.30
N TYR A 207 -9.22 -4.12 -10.39
CA TYR A 207 -8.13 -4.93 -9.83
C TYR A 207 -7.79 -6.13 -10.72
N ARG A 208 -8.73 -6.60 -11.51
CA ARG A 208 -8.56 -7.68 -12.48
C ARG A 208 -8.55 -7.10 -13.90
N ASN A 209 -8.23 -7.93 -14.88
CA ASN A 209 -8.35 -7.57 -16.27
C ASN A 209 -9.33 -8.50 -17.01
N TYR A 210 -9.60 -8.19 -18.27
CA TYR A 210 -10.49 -8.96 -19.11
C TYR A 210 -10.05 -10.43 -19.24
N GLN A 211 -8.75 -10.68 -19.43
CA GLN A 211 -8.21 -12.04 -19.63
C GLN A 211 -8.43 -12.92 -18.39
N THR A 212 -8.19 -12.36 -17.19
CA THR A 212 -8.44 -13.09 -15.95
C THR A 212 -9.89 -13.52 -15.80
N TYR A 213 -10.84 -12.62 -16.13
CA TYR A 213 -12.26 -13.01 -16.11
C TYR A 213 -12.57 -14.03 -17.19
N GLN A 214 -12.02 -13.91 -18.40
CA GLN A 214 -12.30 -14.78 -19.52
C GLN A 214 -11.92 -16.24 -19.23
N TRP A 215 -10.76 -16.49 -18.65
CA TRP A 215 -10.36 -17.88 -18.37
C TRP A 215 -10.81 -18.39 -16.98
N SER A 216 -11.03 -17.51 -15.99
CA SER A 216 -11.39 -17.94 -14.63
C SER A 216 -12.89 -17.95 -14.35
N GLN A 217 -13.69 -17.15 -15.09
CA GLN A 217 -15.12 -16.96 -14.84
C GLN A 217 -15.98 -17.26 -16.07
N LEU A 218 -15.42 -17.85 -17.12
CA LEU A 218 -16.19 -18.30 -18.28
C LEU A 218 -17.28 -19.28 -17.85
N GLU A 219 -18.50 -19.05 -18.31
CA GLU A 219 -19.62 -19.99 -18.10
C GLU A 219 -19.44 -21.21 -19.02
N GLU A 220 -19.51 -22.40 -18.46
CA GLU A 220 -19.31 -23.66 -19.20
C GLU A 220 -20.63 -24.19 -19.78
N ASP A 221 -21.77 -23.81 -19.20
CA ASP A 221 -23.10 -24.18 -19.70
C ASP A 221 -23.65 -23.12 -20.68
N PRO A 222 -23.64 -23.40 -21.99
CA PRO A 222 -24.13 -22.44 -22.99
C PRO A 222 -25.65 -22.23 -22.96
N SER A 223 -26.39 -23.08 -22.24
CA SER A 223 -27.85 -22.95 -22.11
C SER A 223 -28.28 -22.07 -20.94
N LYS A 224 -27.35 -21.69 -20.07
CA LYS A 224 -27.60 -20.90 -18.89
C LYS A 224 -28.02 -19.47 -19.23
N LEU A 225 -29.12 -19.02 -18.63
CA LEU A 225 -29.69 -17.69 -18.87
C LEU A 225 -29.53 -16.72 -17.70
N GLU A 226 -29.29 -17.22 -16.48
CA GLU A 226 -29.20 -16.43 -15.25
C GLU A 226 -28.16 -17.05 -14.32
N GLU A 227 -27.78 -16.33 -13.26
CA GLU A 227 -26.82 -16.78 -12.23
C GLU A 227 -25.46 -17.21 -12.79
N PHE A 228 -24.93 -16.39 -13.69
CA PHE A 228 -23.64 -16.66 -14.31
C PHE A 228 -22.51 -16.75 -13.28
N ARG A 229 -21.49 -17.54 -13.59
CA ARG A 229 -20.32 -17.77 -12.75
C ARG A 229 -19.62 -16.45 -12.36
N SER A 230 -19.47 -15.52 -13.28
CA SER A 230 -18.91 -14.19 -13.03
C SER A 230 -19.74 -13.37 -12.04
N GLU A 231 -21.08 -13.44 -12.09
CA GLU A 231 -21.96 -12.78 -11.12
C GLU A 231 -21.78 -13.35 -9.71
N SER A 232 -21.81 -14.67 -9.59
CA SER A 232 -21.61 -15.38 -8.32
C SER A 232 -20.24 -15.05 -7.71
N TYR A 233 -19.20 -14.94 -8.56
CA TYR A 233 -17.86 -14.53 -8.14
C TYR A 233 -17.83 -13.12 -7.56
N GLN A 234 -18.49 -12.14 -8.20
CA GLN A 234 -18.57 -10.77 -7.71
C GLN A 234 -19.24 -10.69 -6.33
N ARG A 235 -20.38 -11.38 -6.17
CA ARG A 235 -21.11 -11.47 -4.88
C ARG A 235 -20.22 -12.08 -3.78
N TYR A 236 -19.60 -13.24 -4.07
CA TYR A 236 -18.71 -13.92 -3.14
C TYR A 236 -17.54 -13.03 -2.68
N GLN A 237 -16.92 -12.29 -3.57
CA GLN A 237 -15.79 -11.43 -3.23
C GLN A 237 -16.20 -10.23 -2.37
N GLY A 238 -17.39 -9.69 -2.59
CA GLY A 238 -17.98 -8.68 -1.73
C GLY A 238 -18.19 -9.20 -0.30
N GLU A 239 -18.85 -10.36 -0.18
CA GLU A 239 -19.09 -11.03 1.11
C GLU A 239 -17.77 -11.40 1.81
N LYS A 240 -16.79 -11.92 1.06
CA LYS A 240 -15.47 -12.27 1.61
C LYS A 240 -14.79 -11.08 2.25
N LEU A 241 -14.87 -9.89 1.65
CA LEU A 241 -14.33 -8.69 2.26
C LEU A 241 -15.12 -8.29 3.51
N ALA A 242 -16.45 -8.31 3.46
CA ALA A 242 -17.33 -7.92 4.55
C ALA A 242 -17.15 -8.75 5.83
N ARG A 243 -16.62 -9.98 5.73
CA ARG A 243 -16.28 -10.81 6.91
C ARG A 243 -15.10 -10.31 7.71
N ARG A 244 -14.25 -9.43 7.17
CA ARG A 244 -13.00 -9.00 7.78
C ARG A 244 -12.73 -7.50 7.74
N PHE A 245 -13.59 -6.74 7.09
CA PHE A 245 -13.43 -5.31 6.91
C PHE A 245 -14.75 -4.58 7.17
N ASN A 246 -14.71 -3.33 7.65
CA ASN A 246 -15.91 -2.52 7.85
C ASN A 246 -15.99 -1.38 6.82
N ALA A 247 -17.21 -0.90 6.59
CA ALA A 247 -17.48 0.11 5.57
C ALA A 247 -16.86 1.48 5.92
N PHE A 248 -16.74 1.84 7.19
CA PHE A 248 -16.11 3.09 7.61
C PHE A 248 -14.64 3.13 7.24
N SER A 249 -13.89 2.08 7.59
CA SER A 249 -12.47 1.98 7.22
C SER A 249 -12.27 2.00 5.70
N TYR A 250 -13.11 1.27 4.97
CA TYR A 250 -13.05 1.29 3.50
C TYR A 250 -13.29 2.69 2.93
N TYR A 251 -14.30 3.37 3.45
CA TYR A 251 -14.68 4.73 3.04
C TYR A 251 -13.54 5.73 3.29
N PHE A 252 -13.01 5.78 4.51
CA PHE A 252 -11.96 6.74 4.87
C PHE A 252 -10.63 6.44 4.17
N LEU A 253 -10.21 5.18 4.09
CA LEU A 253 -8.97 4.83 3.39
C LEU A 253 -9.05 5.11 1.88
N SER A 254 -10.21 4.88 1.24
CA SER A 254 -10.39 5.26 -0.16
C SER A 254 -10.30 6.77 -0.38
N LYS A 255 -10.77 7.59 0.57
CA LYS A 255 -10.58 9.05 0.54
C LYS A 255 -9.12 9.45 0.75
N SER A 256 -8.41 8.75 1.65
CA SER A 256 -6.96 8.97 1.85
C SER A 256 -6.18 8.70 0.57
N MET A 257 -6.55 7.66 -0.17
CA MET A 257 -5.95 7.33 -1.46
C MET A 257 -6.24 8.40 -2.52
N ASP A 258 -7.50 8.91 -2.62
CA ASP A 258 -7.84 10.00 -3.52
C ASP A 258 -7.06 11.28 -3.22
N ALA A 259 -6.80 11.53 -1.95
CA ALA A 259 -6.05 12.71 -1.52
C ALA A 259 -4.53 12.57 -1.72
N HIS A 260 -4.03 11.43 -2.19
CA HIS A 260 -2.61 11.27 -2.43
C HIS A 260 -2.12 12.21 -3.53
N ASN A 261 -1.15 13.06 -3.17
CA ASN A 261 -0.42 13.93 -4.09
C ASN A 261 0.88 14.36 -3.41
N VAL A 262 2.01 13.84 -3.88
CA VAL A 262 3.32 14.16 -3.30
C VAL A 262 3.72 15.63 -3.44
N GLY A 263 3.14 16.33 -4.40
CA GLY A 263 3.40 17.76 -4.64
C GLY A 263 2.53 18.71 -3.81
N ARG A 264 1.47 18.22 -3.12
CA ARG A 264 0.53 19.10 -2.38
C ARG A 264 1.23 19.90 -1.29
N ASN A 265 1.00 21.22 -1.30
CA ASN A 265 1.64 22.19 -0.39
C ASN A 265 3.18 22.14 -0.44
N ARG A 266 3.76 21.74 -1.56
CA ARG A 266 5.20 21.73 -1.89
C ARG A 266 5.43 22.45 -3.23
N GLN A 267 6.66 22.48 -3.71
CA GLN A 267 7.06 23.19 -4.94
C GLN A 267 6.50 22.58 -6.24
N GLY A 268 5.88 21.41 -6.18
CA GLY A 268 5.35 20.67 -7.31
C GLY A 268 5.74 19.20 -7.27
N ILE A 269 5.08 18.37 -8.08
CA ILE A 269 5.28 16.92 -8.08
C ILE A 269 6.71 16.58 -8.54
N THR A 270 7.15 17.15 -9.64
CA THR A 270 8.48 16.87 -10.23
C THR A 270 9.60 17.32 -9.30
N ASP A 271 9.45 18.49 -8.67
CA ASP A 271 10.48 19.01 -7.76
C ASP A 271 10.67 18.15 -6.52
N VAL A 272 9.59 17.58 -5.98
CA VAL A 272 9.70 16.71 -4.81
C VAL A 272 10.18 15.32 -5.15
N LEU A 273 9.81 14.77 -6.31
CA LEU A 273 10.34 13.50 -6.81
C LEU A 273 11.87 13.56 -7.01
N ASN A 274 12.40 14.70 -7.47
CA ASN A 274 13.85 14.93 -7.59
C ASN A 274 14.60 14.93 -6.23
N LYS A 275 13.90 15.01 -5.10
CA LYS A 275 14.51 14.98 -3.75
C LYS A 275 14.77 13.56 -3.25
N ILE A 276 14.18 12.54 -3.84
CA ILE A 276 14.39 11.15 -3.46
C ILE A 276 15.87 10.81 -3.66
N LYS A 277 16.51 10.27 -2.62
CA LYS A 277 17.93 9.90 -2.61
C LYS A 277 18.16 8.39 -2.55
N ALA A 278 17.13 7.66 -2.14
CA ALA A 278 17.18 6.21 -2.15
C ALA A 278 17.38 5.69 -3.58
N ARG A 279 18.07 4.59 -3.71
CA ARG A 279 18.10 3.84 -4.97
C ARG A 279 16.70 3.30 -5.22
N ILE A 280 16.20 3.39 -6.43
CA ILE A 280 14.80 3.07 -6.71
C ILE A 280 14.64 2.17 -7.94
N LEU A 281 13.91 1.08 -7.74
CA LEU A 281 13.37 0.26 -8.81
C LEU A 281 11.85 0.41 -8.80
N ILE A 282 11.31 0.95 -9.87
CA ILE A 282 9.88 1.16 -10.06
C ILE A 282 9.33 0.00 -10.89
N ILE A 283 8.35 -0.71 -10.33
CA ILE A 283 7.77 -1.89 -10.97
C ILE A 283 6.34 -1.59 -11.40
N SER A 284 6.04 -1.82 -12.68
CA SER A 284 4.67 -1.78 -13.22
C SER A 284 4.15 -3.18 -13.51
N ILE A 285 2.82 -3.31 -13.58
CA ILE A 285 2.14 -4.52 -14.02
C ILE A 285 1.52 -4.24 -15.39
N SER A 286 1.87 -5.05 -16.40
CA SER A 286 1.55 -4.78 -17.81
C SER A 286 0.05 -4.61 -18.09
N SER A 287 -0.79 -5.33 -17.38
CA SER A 287 -2.25 -5.32 -17.55
C SER A 287 -3.02 -4.50 -16.51
N ASP A 288 -2.32 -3.70 -15.69
CA ASP A 288 -2.96 -2.87 -14.66
C ASP A 288 -3.78 -1.73 -15.27
N LEU A 289 -5.09 -1.75 -15.00
CA LEU A 289 -6.02 -0.70 -15.43
C LEU A 289 -6.21 0.38 -14.37
N LEU A 290 -5.94 0.08 -13.10
CA LEU A 290 -6.12 1.04 -12.01
C LEU A 290 -4.94 1.99 -11.88
N PHE A 291 -3.72 1.45 -11.97
CA PHE A 291 -2.47 2.19 -12.02
C PHE A 291 -1.71 1.79 -13.30
N PRO A 292 -2.12 2.31 -14.46
CA PRO A 292 -1.53 1.91 -15.73
C PRO A 292 -0.02 2.19 -15.77
N PRO A 293 0.76 1.41 -16.53
CA PRO A 293 2.22 1.53 -16.61
C PRO A 293 2.73 2.96 -16.84
N SER A 294 1.96 3.80 -17.54
CA SER A 294 2.31 5.20 -17.78
C SER A 294 2.48 6.04 -16.50
N GLU A 295 1.83 5.65 -15.39
CA GLU A 295 2.03 6.33 -14.10
C GLU A 295 3.38 5.99 -13.47
N GLN A 296 3.86 4.75 -13.64
CA GLN A 296 5.18 4.32 -13.18
C GLN A 296 6.29 4.83 -14.11
N GLU A 297 6.03 4.92 -15.40
CA GLU A 297 6.91 5.59 -16.36
C GLU A 297 7.10 7.07 -16.02
N PHE A 298 6.02 7.75 -15.62
CA PHE A 298 6.09 9.12 -15.12
C PHE A 298 7.01 9.24 -13.90
N LEU A 299 6.87 8.35 -12.91
CA LEU A 299 7.77 8.32 -11.74
C LEU A 299 9.23 8.12 -12.19
N THR A 300 9.48 7.19 -13.10
CA THR A 300 10.82 6.88 -13.60
C THR A 300 11.45 8.09 -14.31
N ALA A 301 10.66 8.82 -15.08
CA ALA A 301 11.15 10.00 -15.81
C ALA A 301 11.52 11.17 -14.87
N HIS A 302 11.00 11.22 -13.64
CA HIS A 302 11.15 12.37 -12.74
C HIS A 302 11.90 12.07 -11.45
N ILE A 303 12.33 10.81 -11.22
CA ILE A 303 13.17 10.46 -10.08
C ILE A 303 14.58 10.17 -10.58
N PRO A 304 15.61 10.92 -10.13
CA PRO A 304 16.99 10.73 -10.60
C PRO A 304 17.51 9.32 -10.33
N GLY A 305 18.03 8.67 -11.36
CA GLY A 305 18.60 7.33 -11.25
C GLY A 305 17.58 6.21 -11.08
N ALA A 306 16.30 6.49 -11.28
CA ALA A 306 15.27 5.47 -11.23
C ALA A 306 15.45 4.40 -12.32
N VAL A 307 15.30 3.15 -11.93
CA VAL A 307 15.25 2.00 -12.83
C VAL A 307 13.78 1.58 -12.98
N TYR A 308 13.37 1.25 -14.19
CA TYR A 308 12.02 0.80 -14.50
C TYR A 308 12.00 -0.67 -14.90
N LYS A 309 11.02 -1.41 -14.40
CA LYS A 309 10.76 -2.79 -14.81
C LYS A 309 9.26 -3.02 -14.99
N ALA A 310 8.84 -3.42 -16.17
CA ALA A 310 7.50 -3.94 -16.40
C ALA A 310 7.48 -5.44 -16.09
N ILE A 311 6.49 -5.88 -15.32
CA ILE A 311 6.19 -7.29 -15.07
C ILE A 311 5.00 -7.67 -15.93
N ASP A 312 5.14 -8.75 -16.67
CA ASP A 312 4.05 -9.29 -17.48
C ASP A 312 3.11 -10.14 -16.61
N SER A 313 1.83 -9.78 -16.63
CA SER A 313 0.82 -10.42 -15.80
C SER A 313 -0.58 -10.26 -16.40
N ASP A 314 -1.35 -11.33 -16.38
CA ASP A 314 -2.77 -11.33 -16.75
C ASP A 314 -3.69 -10.98 -15.56
N TYR A 315 -3.14 -10.73 -14.37
CA TYR A 315 -3.93 -10.52 -13.16
C TYR A 315 -4.36 -9.07 -12.94
N GLY A 316 -4.04 -8.14 -13.85
CA GLY A 316 -4.32 -6.73 -13.66
C GLY A 316 -3.55 -6.15 -12.48
N HIS A 317 -4.17 -5.24 -11.75
CA HIS A 317 -3.57 -4.61 -10.57
C HIS A 317 -3.14 -5.64 -9.51
N ASP A 318 -3.90 -6.74 -9.32
CA ASP A 318 -3.54 -7.79 -8.36
C ASP A 318 -2.24 -8.52 -8.71
N GLY A 319 -1.66 -8.30 -9.90
CA GLY A 319 -0.35 -8.84 -10.29
C GLY A 319 0.74 -8.52 -9.28
N PHE A 320 0.72 -7.34 -8.64
CA PHE A 320 1.71 -7.01 -7.61
C PHE A 320 1.65 -7.93 -6.37
N LEU A 321 0.52 -8.61 -6.14
CA LEU A 321 0.35 -9.58 -5.05
C LEU A 321 0.66 -11.02 -5.47
N LEU A 322 0.61 -11.31 -6.76
CA LEU A 322 0.63 -12.68 -7.28
C LEU A 322 1.93 -13.03 -8.01
N GLU A 323 2.55 -12.05 -8.68
CA GLU A 323 3.75 -12.24 -9.50
C GLU A 323 5.06 -12.14 -8.69
N TYR A 324 5.08 -12.75 -7.51
CA TYR A 324 6.21 -12.63 -6.59
C TYR A 324 7.53 -13.15 -7.16
N GLU A 325 7.53 -14.18 -8.02
CA GLU A 325 8.76 -14.68 -8.66
C GLU A 325 9.37 -13.65 -9.62
N GLN A 326 8.52 -12.95 -10.39
CA GLN A 326 8.96 -11.89 -11.28
C GLN A 326 9.42 -10.65 -10.49
N ILE A 327 8.76 -10.33 -9.38
CA ILE A 327 9.14 -9.23 -8.47
C ILE A 327 10.51 -9.54 -7.85
N GLU A 328 10.70 -10.73 -7.29
CA GLU A 328 11.98 -11.18 -6.72
C GLU A 328 13.11 -11.09 -7.75
N LYS A 329 12.86 -11.62 -8.96
CA LYS A 329 13.82 -11.56 -10.06
C LYS A 329 14.19 -10.11 -10.41
N ALA A 330 13.20 -9.23 -10.52
CA ALA A 330 13.45 -7.82 -10.85
C ALA A 330 14.31 -7.11 -9.79
N ILE A 331 14.05 -7.40 -8.51
CA ILE A 331 14.83 -6.83 -7.40
C ILE A 331 16.26 -7.42 -7.38
N THR A 332 16.41 -8.71 -7.63
CA THR A 332 17.70 -9.38 -7.70
C THR A 332 18.55 -8.79 -8.84
N GLU A 333 17.98 -8.68 -10.05
CA GLU A 333 18.64 -8.07 -11.20
C GLU A 333 19.07 -6.61 -10.92
N PHE A 334 18.26 -5.85 -10.17
CA PHE A 334 18.58 -4.49 -9.77
C PHE A 334 19.82 -4.42 -8.86
N PHE A 335 19.95 -5.36 -7.91
CA PHE A 335 21.16 -5.43 -7.07
C PHE A 335 22.39 -5.94 -7.81
N ASP A 336 22.23 -6.90 -8.72
CA ASP A 336 23.35 -7.49 -9.49
C ASP A 336 24.00 -6.50 -10.46
N GLN A 337 23.22 -5.61 -11.06
CA GLN A 337 23.74 -4.55 -11.96
C GLN A 337 24.77 -3.65 -11.27
N GLU A 338 24.67 -3.47 -9.96
CA GLU A 338 25.64 -2.67 -9.19
C GLU A 338 26.89 -3.44 -8.80
N SER A 339 26.75 -4.69 -8.40
CA SER A 339 27.91 -5.54 -8.08
C SER A 339 28.85 -5.61 -9.27
N GLY A 340 28.29 -5.67 -10.49
CA GLY A 340 29.04 -5.56 -11.74
C GLY A 340 29.68 -4.19 -11.96
N ALA A 341 28.97 -3.11 -11.69
CA ALA A 341 29.45 -1.73 -11.88
C ALA A 341 30.54 -1.35 -10.87
N GLU A 342 30.42 -1.77 -9.61
CA GLU A 342 31.49 -1.59 -8.60
C GLU A 342 32.75 -2.37 -8.93
N THR A 343 32.63 -3.60 -9.43
CA THR A 343 33.75 -4.42 -9.87
C THR A 343 34.47 -3.79 -11.07
N ILE A 344 33.74 -3.19 -12.00
CA ILE A 344 34.32 -2.48 -13.15
C ILE A 344 34.98 -1.17 -12.70
N LYS A 345 34.35 -0.38 -11.82
CA LYS A 345 34.94 0.83 -11.25
C LYS A 345 36.23 0.53 -10.47
N GLN A 346 36.27 -0.51 -9.66
CA GLN A 346 37.46 -0.94 -8.94
C GLN A 346 38.56 -1.41 -9.88
N LYS A 347 38.24 -2.11 -10.97
CA LYS A 347 39.23 -2.48 -12.00
C LYS A 347 39.81 -1.25 -12.71
N ILE A 348 39.02 -0.24 -13.02
CA ILE A 348 39.47 1.02 -13.64
C ILE A 348 40.35 1.82 -12.67
N ILE A 349 39.96 1.92 -11.40
CA ILE A 349 40.71 2.65 -10.36
C ILE A 349 42.04 1.96 -10.03
N ASN A 350 42.08 0.63 -10.05
CA ASN A 350 43.25 -0.17 -9.71
C ASN A 350 44.21 -0.40 -10.90
N GLY A 351 43.95 0.20 -12.06
CA GLY A 351 44.90 0.28 -13.16
C GLY A 351 45.28 -1.06 -13.81
N ASN A 352 44.41 -2.06 -13.76
CA ASN A 352 44.63 -3.30 -14.49
C ASN A 352 44.06 -3.15 -15.92
N THR A 353 44.91 -2.72 -16.81
CA THR A 353 44.79 -2.96 -18.26
C THR A 353 45.01 -4.41 -18.58
#